data_04ab2b58547331f93145d8f479cf1fe3
#
_entry.id   04ab2b58547331f93145d8f479cf1fe3
#
_cell.length_a   1.000
_cell.length_b   1.000
_cell.length_c   1.000
_cell.angle_alpha   90.00
_cell.angle_beta   90.00
_cell.angle_gamma   90.00
#
_symmetry.space_group_name_H-M   'P 1'
#
loop_
_entity.id
_entity.type
_entity.pdbx_description
1 polymer ?
#
loop_
_entity_poly.entity_id
_entity_poly.type
_entity_poly.pdbx_seq_one_letter_code
_entity_poly.pdbx_strand_id
1 'polypeptide(L)'
;MKKDYPEVGDLVVCTVKNIKDFGVIVTLDEYDGKEGFIHISEISSGWIKYIRDYVREGQRIVCKVIDANPSRNKFDLSIRRVNEHQKREKLKEWKEEQRALKIIENFLQQKGNLKTDDVVNILTDKFNSLNYAVELALLYPDQFLKEAKGWTLAKEFVEYVKNTLKPPEVKVSGIVTLQTDAENGIELIKKALLSGKEEGIEISYVGAPKYRIVSVSTDVKEAEERMKEAAEKIINTMKKLGGIADGPVKE
;
A
#
# COMPACT_ATOMS: atom_id res chain seq x y z
N MET A 1 18.34 10.98 -5.31
CA MET A 1 18.39 11.45 -6.71
C MET A 1 17.78 10.40 -7.60
N LYS A 2 16.71 10.74 -8.31
CA LYS A 2 16.17 9.85 -9.35
C LYS A 2 17.25 9.75 -10.43
N LYS A 3 17.75 8.54 -10.71
CA LYS A 3 18.75 8.35 -11.77
C LYS A 3 18.09 8.61 -13.11
N ASP A 4 18.76 9.35 -13.97
CA ASP A 4 18.25 9.63 -15.35
C ASP A 4 18.16 8.37 -16.22
N TYR A 5 18.82 7.30 -15.80
CA TYR A 5 18.93 6.03 -16.49
C TYR A 5 18.89 4.85 -15.52
N PRO A 6 18.26 3.73 -15.92
CA PRO A 6 18.31 2.51 -15.13
C PRO A 6 19.70 1.86 -15.19
N GLU A 7 20.08 1.18 -14.12
CA GLU A 7 21.30 0.41 -14.04
C GLU A 7 21.05 -1.08 -14.30
N VAL A 8 22.09 -1.80 -14.65
CA VAL A 8 22.03 -3.27 -14.83
C VAL A 8 21.61 -3.92 -13.52
N GLY A 9 20.56 -4.74 -13.57
CA GLY A 9 19.99 -5.41 -12.41
C GLY A 9 18.74 -4.76 -11.85
N ASP A 10 18.46 -3.50 -12.20
CA ASP A 10 17.27 -2.79 -11.74
C ASP A 10 15.99 -3.44 -12.28
N LEU A 11 14.93 -3.39 -11.46
CA LEU A 11 13.56 -3.71 -11.87
C LEU A 11 12.88 -2.42 -12.33
N VAL A 12 12.35 -2.44 -13.54
CA VAL A 12 11.69 -1.29 -14.17
C VAL A 12 10.29 -1.63 -14.64
N VAL A 13 9.38 -0.68 -14.52
CA VAL A 13 8.04 -0.80 -15.08
C VAL A 13 8.06 -0.26 -16.51
N CYS A 14 7.55 -1.06 -17.43
CA CYS A 14 7.56 -0.75 -18.85
C CYS A 14 6.18 -0.95 -19.46
N THR A 15 5.85 -0.14 -20.47
CA THR A 15 4.67 -0.32 -21.32
C THR A 15 5.09 -0.88 -22.67
N VAL A 16 4.46 -1.97 -23.12
CA VAL A 16 4.73 -2.57 -24.44
C VAL A 16 4.29 -1.61 -25.54
N LYS A 17 5.24 -1.18 -26.37
CA LYS A 17 5.00 -0.24 -27.48
C LYS A 17 4.75 -0.96 -28.80
N ASN A 18 5.57 -1.96 -29.12
CA ASN A 18 5.49 -2.68 -30.40
C ASN A 18 6.05 -4.09 -30.26
N ILE A 19 5.43 -5.07 -30.94
CA ILE A 19 5.84 -6.48 -30.95
C ILE A 19 6.38 -6.82 -32.34
N LYS A 20 7.63 -7.28 -32.39
CA LYS A 20 8.31 -7.77 -33.60
C LYS A 20 8.57 -9.28 -33.49
N ASP A 21 8.93 -9.93 -34.61
CA ASP A 21 9.16 -11.38 -34.63
C ASP A 21 10.33 -11.84 -33.73
N PHE A 22 11.31 -10.97 -33.53
CA PHE A 22 12.52 -11.27 -32.73
C PHE A 22 12.52 -10.65 -31.31
N GLY A 23 11.49 -9.90 -30.93
CA GLY A 23 11.41 -9.27 -29.62
C GLY A 23 10.36 -8.18 -29.48
N VAL A 24 10.40 -7.49 -28.37
CA VAL A 24 9.42 -6.48 -27.97
C VAL A 24 10.12 -5.15 -27.71
N ILE A 25 9.58 -4.08 -28.27
CA ILE A 25 9.98 -2.71 -27.94
C ILE A 25 9.04 -2.21 -26.84
N VAL A 26 9.61 -1.67 -25.77
CA VAL A 26 8.89 -1.14 -24.63
C VAL A 26 9.32 0.29 -24.32
N THR A 27 8.46 1.04 -23.64
CA THR A 27 8.79 2.33 -23.05
C THR A 27 8.98 2.15 -21.55
N LEU A 28 10.04 2.74 -20.98
CA LEU A 28 10.32 2.73 -19.55
C LEU A 28 9.50 3.83 -18.89
N ASP A 29 8.44 3.46 -18.17
CA ASP A 29 7.48 4.41 -17.58
C ASP A 29 8.08 5.28 -16.46
N GLU A 30 9.18 4.82 -15.85
CA GLU A 30 9.87 5.51 -14.75
C GLU A 30 11.02 6.42 -15.23
N TYR A 31 11.36 6.42 -16.54
CA TYR A 31 12.51 7.09 -17.13
C TYR A 31 12.14 7.91 -18.38
N ASP A 32 11.16 8.79 -18.25
CA ASP A 32 10.70 9.74 -19.28
C ASP A 32 10.37 9.07 -20.63
N GLY A 33 9.84 7.84 -20.57
CA GLY A 33 9.43 7.10 -21.76
C GLY A 33 10.59 6.67 -22.66
N LYS A 34 11.81 6.54 -22.12
CA LYS A 34 12.94 5.97 -22.88
C LYS A 34 12.62 4.58 -23.40
N GLU A 35 13.16 4.22 -24.55
CA GLU A 35 12.86 2.94 -25.19
C GLU A 35 13.81 1.83 -24.69
N GLY A 36 13.23 0.66 -24.42
CA GLY A 36 13.95 -0.57 -24.11
C GLY A 36 13.59 -1.68 -25.09
N PHE A 37 14.43 -2.69 -25.17
CA PHE A 37 14.24 -3.86 -26.02
C PHE A 37 14.27 -5.15 -25.19
N ILE A 38 13.35 -6.05 -25.48
CA ILE A 38 13.27 -7.39 -24.88
C ILE A 38 13.42 -8.41 -26.02
N HIS A 39 14.55 -9.10 -26.07
CA HIS A 39 14.76 -10.17 -27.05
C HIS A 39 13.80 -11.34 -26.78
N ILE A 40 13.39 -12.07 -27.83
CA ILE A 40 12.45 -13.20 -27.71
C ILE A 40 12.91 -14.22 -26.65
N SER A 41 14.21 -14.52 -26.55
CA SER A 41 14.79 -15.41 -25.57
C SER A 41 14.69 -14.90 -24.12
N GLU A 42 14.41 -13.61 -23.90
CA GLU A 42 14.28 -12.99 -22.58
C GLU A 42 12.82 -12.77 -22.15
N ILE A 43 11.86 -13.28 -22.92
CA ILE A 43 10.42 -13.23 -22.60
C ILE A 43 10.04 -14.43 -21.72
N SER A 44 10.41 -15.66 -22.13
CA SER A 44 10.11 -16.89 -21.40
C SER A 44 11.30 -17.86 -21.45
N SER A 45 11.35 -18.77 -20.50
CA SER A 45 12.35 -19.86 -20.47
C SER A 45 12.05 -21.01 -21.45
N GLY A 46 10.80 -21.11 -21.93
CA GLY A 46 10.37 -22.11 -22.90
C GLY A 46 10.46 -21.63 -24.35
N TRP A 47 10.20 -22.56 -25.29
CA TRP A 47 10.11 -22.22 -26.71
C TRP A 47 8.88 -21.35 -26.98
N ILE A 48 9.06 -20.23 -27.64
CA ILE A 48 8.02 -19.26 -27.97
C ILE A 48 7.70 -19.39 -29.47
N LYS A 49 6.47 -19.76 -29.77
CA LYS A 49 5.96 -19.77 -31.15
C LYS A 49 5.50 -18.38 -31.56
N TYR A 50 4.72 -17.73 -30.72
CA TYR A 50 4.22 -16.38 -30.95
C TYR A 50 4.42 -15.51 -29.70
N ILE A 51 5.10 -14.39 -29.86
CA ILE A 51 5.35 -13.43 -28.77
C ILE A 51 4.04 -12.85 -28.23
N ARG A 52 3.02 -12.69 -29.08
CA ARG A 52 1.70 -12.16 -28.73
C ARG A 52 0.89 -13.02 -27.77
N ASP A 53 1.29 -14.27 -27.55
CA ASP A 53 0.67 -15.15 -26.53
C ASP A 53 1.14 -14.78 -25.11
N TYR A 54 2.29 -14.11 -24.99
CA TYR A 54 2.92 -13.75 -23.71
C TYR A 54 2.73 -12.28 -23.35
N VAL A 55 2.71 -11.39 -24.32
CA VAL A 55 2.60 -9.94 -24.13
C VAL A 55 1.72 -9.30 -25.19
N ARG A 56 1.06 -8.18 -24.81
CA ARG A 56 0.19 -7.41 -25.71
C ARG A 56 0.64 -5.97 -25.78
N GLU A 57 0.43 -5.32 -26.92
CA GLU A 57 0.69 -3.88 -27.07
C GLU A 57 -0.18 -3.08 -26.10
N GLY A 58 0.41 -2.07 -25.46
CA GLY A 58 -0.20 -1.29 -24.37
C GLY A 58 -0.19 -1.96 -23.02
N GLN A 59 0.25 -3.23 -22.91
CA GLN A 59 0.35 -3.93 -21.64
C GLN A 59 1.50 -3.37 -20.80
N ARG A 60 1.24 -3.15 -19.50
CA ARG A 60 2.28 -2.79 -18.55
C ARG A 60 2.89 -4.05 -17.94
N ILE A 61 4.22 -4.11 -17.97
CA ILE A 61 5.02 -5.26 -17.53
C ILE A 61 6.18 -4.80 -16.66
N VAL A 62 6.71 -5.69 -15.84
CA VAL A 62 7.95 -5.46 -15.08
C VAL A 62 9.08 -6.24 -15.71
N CYS A 63 10.18 -5.56 -15.95
CA CYS A 63 11.37 -6.12 -16.55
C CYS A 63 12.59 -5.90 -15.66
N LYS A 64 13.59 -6.78 -15.81
CA LYS A 64 14.91 -6.60 -15.23
C LYS A 64 15.86 -6.07 -16.30
N VAL A 65 16.64 -5.06 -15.98
CA VAL A 65 17.67 -4.51 -16.89
C VAL A 65 18.83 -5.49 -16.98
N ILE A 66 19.17 -5.93 -18.20
CA ILE A 66 20.28 -6.85 -18.47
C ILE A 66 21.51 -6.07 -18.91
N ASP A 67 21.31 -5.10 -19.81
CA ASP A 67 22.35 -4.20 -20.29
C ASP A 67 21.79 -2.78 -20.39
N ALA A 68 22.65 -1.80 -20.09
CA ALA A 68 22.28 -0.40 -20.10
C ALA A 68 23.40 0.40 -20.77
N ASN A 69 23.10 1.02 -21.91
CA ASN A 69 24.00 1.91 -22.61
C ASN A 69 23.37 3.32 -22.73
N PRO A 70 23.56 4.18 -21.72
CA PRO A 70 22.98 5.53 -21.69
C PRO A 70 23.38 6.38 -22.89
N SER A 71 24.65 6.26 -23.32
CA SER A 71 25.19 7.05 -24.45
C SER A 71 24.49 6.77 -25.77
N ARG A 72 23.91 5.58 -25.93
CA ARG A 72 23.18 5.15 -27.13
C ARG A 72 21.68 5.06 -26.91
N ASN A 73 21.19 5.40 -25.71
CA ASN A 73 19.79 5.23 -25.30
C ASN A 73 19.26 3.80 -25.57
N LYS A 74 20.12 2.79 -25.32
CA LYS A 74 19.78 1.37 -25.48
C LYS A 74 19.74 0.68 -24.15
N PHE A 75 18.62 0.01 -23.87
CA PHE A 75 18.38 -0.75 -22.64
C PHE A 75 17.85 -2.12 -23.02
N ASP A 76 18.63 -3.17 -22.76
CA ASP A 76 18.20 -4.55 -22.95
C ASP A 76 17.57 -5.07 -21.65
N LEU A 77 16.38 -5.65 -21.80
CA LEU A 77 15.49 -5.98 -20.68
C LEU A 77 15.07 -7.46 -20.74
N SER A 78 14.70 -8.01 -19.58
CA SER A 78 14.20 -9.38 -19.47
C SER A 78 12.93 -9.45 -18.61
N ILE A 79 11.92 -10.15 -19.10
CA ILE A 79 10.73 -10.53 -18.35
C ILE A 79 11.02 -11.80 -17.55
N ARG A 80 11.66 -12.79 -18.17
CA ARG A 80 11.87 -14.12 -17.56
C ARG A 80 12.74 -14.11 -16.30
N ARG A 81 13.58 -13.08 -16.12
CA ARG A 81 14.45 -12.92 -14.93
C ARG A 81 13.76 -12.23 -13.77
N VAL A 82 12.46 -11.97 -13.87
CA VAL A 82 11.63 -11.37 -12.82
C VAL A 82 10.70 -12.45 -12.26
N ASN A 83 10.77 -12.69 -10.96
CA ASN A 83 9.84 -13.60 -10.31
C ASN A 83 8.50 -12.91 -9.99
N GLU A 84 7.44 -13.68 -9.72
CA GLU A 84 6.10 -13.13 -9.47
C GLU A 84 6.03 -12.24 -8.22
N HIS A 85 6.84 -12.50 -7.20
CA HIS A 85 6.92 -11.65 -6.02
C HIS A 85 7.50 -10.28 -6.36
N GLN A 86 8.66 -10.25 -7.03
CA GLN A 86 9.30 -9.02 -7.50
C GLN A 86 8.37 -8.20 -8.41
N LYS A 87 7.64 -8.87 -9.30
CA LYS A 87 6.67 -8.23 -10.19
C LYS A 87 5.55 -7.55 -9.42
N ARG A 88 4.98 -8.23 -8.42
CA ARG A 88 3.90 -7.67 -7.60
C ARG A 88 4.38 -6.49 -6.77
N GLU A 89 5.51 -6.62 -6.10
CA GLU A 89 6.10 -5.55 -5.28
C GLU A 89 6.42 -4.33 -6.13
N LYS A 90 7.12 -4.51 -7.27
CA LYS A 90 7.48 -3.39 -8.15
C LYS A 90 6.26 -2.68 -8.74
N LEU A 91 5.22 -3.43 -9.13
CA LEU A 91 3.97 -2.84 -9.61
C LEU A 91 3.21 -2.10 -8.50
N LYS A 92 3.30 -2.58 -7.26
CA LYS A 92 2.70 -1.92 -6.10
C LYS A 92 3.41 -0.60 -5.82
N GLU A 93 4.74 -0.61 -5.69
CA GLU A 93 5.56 0.60 -5.51
C GLU A 93 5.27 1.65 -6.60
N TRP A 94 5.27 1.23 -7.85
CA TRP A 94 4.99 2.12 -8.97
C TRP A 94 3.59 2.75 -8.89
N LYS A 95 2.57 1.97 -8.53
CA LYS A 95 1.19 2.47 -8.37
C LYS A 95 1.08 3.48 -7.22
N GLU A 96 1.76 3.21 -6.13
CA GLU A 96 1.81 4.09 -4.96
C GLU A 96 2.49 5.42 -5.31
N GLU A 97 3.61 5.37 -6.04
CA GLU A 97 4.32 6.55 -6.53
C GLU A 97 3.46 7.38 -7.50
N GLN A 98 2.74 6.73 -8.44
CA GLN A 98 1.82 7.41 -9.35
C GLN A 98 0.63 8.05 -8.61
N ARG A 99 0.14 7.41 -7.55
CA ARG A 99 -0.91 7.97 -6.69
C ARG A 99 -0.40 9.20 -5.95
N ALA A 100 0.80 9.13 -5.39
CA ALA A 100 1.43 10.25 -4.70
C ALA A 100 1.66 11.44 -5.65
N LEU A 101 2.16 11.19 -6.86
CA LEU A 101 2.30 12.22 -7.89
C LEU A 101 0.97 12.93 -8.16
N LYS A 102 -0.11 12.16 -8.32
CA LYS A 102 -1.44 12.71 -8.58
C LYS A 102 -1.98 13.57 -7.43
N ILE A 103 -1.67 13.21 -6.18
CA ILE A 103 -2.02 14.01 -4.99
C ILE A 103 -1.28 15.35 -5.02
N ILE A 104 0.01 15.33 -5.36
CA ILE A 104 0.84 16.52 -5.47
C ILE A 104 0.35 17.42 -6.60
N GLU A 105 0.05 16.87 -7.77
CA GLU A 105 -0.51 17.60 -8.91
C GLU A 105 -1.82 18.30 -8.54
N ASN A 106 -2.76 17.58 -7.91
CA ASN A 106 -4.03 18.15 -7.47
C ASN A 106 -3.84 19.29 -6.45
N PHE A 107 -2.89 19.14 -5.51
CA PHE A 107 -2.54 20.18 -4.57
C PHE A 107 -2.02 21.44 -5.29
N LEU A 108 -1.11 21.28 -6.25
CA LEU A 108 -0.52 22.39 -6.99
C LEU A 108 -1.53 23.10 -7.89
N GLN A 109 -2.47 22.37 -8.49
CA GLN A 109 -3.57 22.96 -9.26
C GLN A 109 -4.44 23.89 -8.41
N GLN A 110 -4.69 23.54 -7.15
CA GLN A 110 -5.44 24.41 -6.23
C GLN A 110 -4.67 25.68 -5.83
N LYS A 111 -3.34 25.66 -5.92
CA LYS A 111 -2.46 26.78 -5.53
C LYS A 111 -2.05 27.69 -6.68
N GLY A 112 -2.58 27.47 -7.90
CA GLY A 112 -2.37 28.36 -9.04
C GLY A 112 -1.04 28.14 -9.76
N ASN A 113 -0.95 27.10 -10.59
CA ASN A 113 0.06 26.85 -11.63
C ASN A 113 1.55 26.96 -11.23
N LEU A 114 1.90 26.43 -10.07
CA LEU A 114 3.30 26.11 -9.78
C LEU A 114 3.75 24.96 -10.69
N LYS A 115 4.97 25.04 -11.21
CA LYS A 115 5.51 23.96 -12.04
C LYS A 115 5.61 22.68 -11.20
N THR A 116 4.87 21.66 -11.58
CA THR A 116 4.82 20.36 -10.90
C THR A 116 6.21 19.75 -10.81
N ASP A 117 7.00 19.87 -11.88
CA ASP A 117 8.35 19.29 -11.97
C ASP A 117 9.29 19.84 -10.89
N ASP A 118 9.24 21.14 -10.60
CA ASP A 118 10.09 21.76 -9.58
C ASP A 118 9.78 21.20 -8.18
N VAL A 119 8.50 21.01 -7.86
CA VAL A 119 8.07 20.46 -6.56
C VAL A 119 8.36 18.97 -6.47
N VAL A 120 8.14 18.21 -7.54
CA VAL A 120 8.48 16.79 -7.62
C VAL A 120 9.97 16.59 -7.41
N ASN A 121 10.83 17.39 -8.04
CA ASN A 121 12.28 17.32 -7.85
C ASN A 121 12.68 17.63 -6.40
N ILE A 122 12.13 18.70 -5.80
CA ILE A 122 12.39 19.06 -4.39
C ILE A 122 12.00 17.91 -3.45
N LEU A 123 10.82 17.30 -3.65
CA LEU A 123 10.35 16.21 -2.80
C LEU A 123 11.17 14.94 -3.03
N THR A 124 11.49 14.61 -4.28
CA THR A 124 12.31 13.43 -4.60
C THR A 124 13.73 13.55 -4.05
N ASP A 125 14.34 14.73 -4.13
CA ASP A 125 15.69 14.97 -3.59
C ASP A 125 15.73 14.86 -2.06
N LYS A 126 14.66 15.27 -1.37
CA LYS A 126 14.61 15.24 0.10
C LYS A 126 14.16 13.88 0.66
N PHE A 127 13.22 13.24 0.00
CA PHE A 127 12.54 12.04 0.53
C PHE A 127 12.81 10.77 -0.28
N ASN A 128 13.53 10.82 -1.38
CA ASN A 128 13.81 9.75 -2.35
C ASN A 128 12.57 9.15 -3.05
N SER A 129 11.37 9.30 -2.49
CA SER A 129 10.10 8.80 -3.02
C SER A 129 8.98 9.78 -2.71
N LEU A 130 8.09 10.02 -3.68
CA LEU A 130 6.93 10.88 -3.49
C LEU A 130 5.91 10.21 -2.57
N ASN A 131 5.76 8.88 -2.66
CA ASN A 131 4.88 8.13 -1.78
C ASN A 131 5.34 8.27 -0.32
N TYR A 132 6.63 8.11 -0.05
CA TYR A 132 7.18 8.29 1.30
C TYR A 132 6.95 9.72 1.82
N ALA A 133 7.11 10.73 0.97
CA ALA A 133 6.85 12.12 1.33
C ALA A 133 5.37 12.35 1.73
N VAL A 134 4.42 11.77 0.98
CA VAL A 134 2.98 11.85 1.27
C VAL A 134 2.63 11.10 2.55
N GLU A 135 3.16 9.89 2.74
CA GLU A 135 2.95 9.11 3.97
C GLU A 135 3.51 9.81 5.21
N LEU A 136 4.72 10.37 5.09
CA LEU A 136 5.33 11.12 6.18
C LEU A 136 4.52 12.38 6.54
N ALA A 137 4.01 13.10 5.53
CA ALA A 137 3.15 14.27 5.74
C ALA A 137 1.82 13.89 6.43
N LEU A 138 1.28 12.68 6.15
CA LEU A 138 0.04 12.20 6.72
C LEU A 138 0.22 11.71 8.16
N LEU A 139 1.22 10.84 8.40
CA LEU A 139 1.39 10.13 9.66
C LEU A 139 2.28 10.87 10.67
N TYR A 140 3.33 11.55 10.17
CA TYR A 140 4.33 12.24 11.00
C TYR A 140 4.60 13.67 10.51
N PRO A 141 3.59 14.57 10.60
CA PRO A 141 3.67 15.92 10.04
C PRO A 141 4.82 16.76 10.57
N ASP A 142 5.17 16.61 11.84
CA ASP A 142 6.28 17.36 12.44
C ASP A 142 7.64 16.92 11.87
N GLN A 143 7.81 15.63 11.61
CA GLN A 143 9.01 15.10 10.96
C GLN A 143 9.08 15.57 9.51
N PHE A 144 7.97 15.48 8.77
CA PHE A 144 7.89 15.98 7.40
C PHE A 144 8.30 17.45 7.33
N LEU A 145 7.79 18.31 8.22
CA LEU A 145 8.11 19.74 8.24
C LEU A 145 9.58 20.02 8.55
N LYS A 146 10.23 19.19 9.36
CA LYS A 146 11.68 19.29 9.63
C LYS A 146 12.50 18.95 8.40
N GLU A 147 12.16 17.87 7.70
CA GLU A 147 12.86 17.39 6.50
C GLU A 147 12.57 18.28 5.28
N ALA A 148 11.32 18.75 5.15
CA ALA A 148 10.89 19.68 4.10
C ALA A 148 11.35 21.14 4.31
N LYS A 149 12.27 21.37 5.25
CA LYS A 149 12.76 22.73 5.56
C LYS A 149 13.25 23.44 4.30
N GLY A 150 12.73 24.65 4.07
CA GLY A 150 12.98 25.46 2.86
C GLY A 150 11.93 25.32 1.75
N TRP A 151 10.98 24.39 1.87
CA TRP A 151 9.82 24.35 1.00
C TRP A 151 8.68 25.17 1.61
N THR A 152 8.36 26.30 0.99
CA THR A 152 7.39 27.29 1.52
C THR A 152 5.98 26.73 1.70
N LEU A 153 5.58 25.79 0.86
CA LEU A 153 4.23 25.18 0.86
C LEU A 153 4.11 23.96 1.76
N ALA A 154 5.16 23.57 2.51
CA ALA A 154 5.17 22.34 3.29
C ALA A 154 4.01 22.23 4.30
N LYS A 155 3.68 23.33 5.00
CA LYS A 155 2.56 23.36 5.96
C LYS A 155 1.21 23.15 5.29
N GLU A 156 0.98 23.87 4.20
CA GLU A 156 -0.26 23.79 3.43
C GLU A 156 -0.43 22.41 2.78
N PHE A 157 0.68 21.80 2.35
CA PHE A 157 0.67 20.43 1.83
C PHE A 157 0.28 19.42 2.90
N VAL A 158 0.79 19.52 4.12
CA VAL A 158 0.39 18.67 5.25
C VAL A 158 -1.11 18.78 5.53
N GLU A 159 -1.66 19.98 5.57
CA GLU A 159 -3.10 20.20 5.77
C GLU A 159 -3.92 19.60 4.62
N TYR A 160 -3.48 19.80 3.39
CA TYR A 160 -4.13 19.24 2.22
C TYR A 160 -4.15 17.70 2.25
N VAL A 161 -3.01 17.07 2.56
CA VAL A 161 -2.89 15.61 2.65
C VAL A 161 -3.80 15.05 3.75
N LYS A 162 -3.83 15.65 4.94
CA LYS A 162 -4.71 15.25 6.05
C LYS A 162 -6.20 15.35 5.70
N ASN A 163 -6.58 16.36 4.91
CA ASN A 163 -7.97 16.55 4.50
C ASN A 163 -8.37 15.63 3.34
N THR A 164 -7.41 15.22 2.50
CA THR A 164 -7.67 14.43 1.29
C THR A 164 -7.54 12.93 1.53
N LEU A 165 -6.60 12.53 2.37
CA LEU A 165 -6.31 11.14 2.68
C LEU A 165 -6.77 10.79 4.10
N LYS A 166 -7.43 9.64 4.22
CA LYS A 166 -7.61 9.00 5.53
C LYS A 166 -6.36 8.21 5.87
N PRO A 167 -5.84 8.31 7.10
CA PRO A 167 -4.73 7.46 7.53
C PRO A 167 -5.13 5.98 7.37
N PRO A 168 -4.18 5.10 7.05
CA PRO A 168 -4.46 3.67 6.94
C PRO A 168 -4.97 3.14 8.28
N GLU A 169 -6.13 2.48 8.23
CA GLU A 169 -6.72 1.83 9.38
C GLU A 169 -6.16 0.42 9.52
N VAL A 170 -5.67 0.11 10.71
CA VAL A 170 -5.26 -1.24 11.09
C VAL A 170 -6.39 -1.89 11.86
N LYS A 171 -6.71 -3.13 11.50
CA LYS A 171 -7.71 -3.95 12.17
C LYS A 171 -7.02 -5.05 12.97
N VAL A 172 -7.27 -5.09 14.27
CA VAL A 172 -6.83 -6.16 15.15
C VAL A 172 -8.05 -6.93 15.61
N SER A 173 -8.03 -8.26 15.47
CA SER A 173 -9.15 -9.12 15.85
C SER A 173 -8.76 -10.09 16.97
N GLY A 174 -9.75 -10.39 17.83
CA GLY A 174 -9.66 -11.40 18.86
C GLY A 174 -11.01 -12.07 19.09
N ILE A 175 -10.98 -13.32 19.53
CA ILE A 175 -12.18 -14.12 19.80
C ILE A 175 -12.38 -14.22 21.30
N VAL A 176 -13.60 -13.94 21.75
CA VAL A 176 -14.07 -14.23 23.11
C VAL A 176 -15.12 -15.34 23.07
N THR A 177 -15.14 -16.16 24.10
CA THR A 177 -16.09 -17.24 24.26
C THR A 177 -17.06 -16.89 25.40
N LEU A 178 -18.37 -16.93 25.13
CA LEU A 178 -19.41 -16.60 26.13
C LEU A 178 -20.43 -17.73 26.17
N GLN A 179 -20.70 -18.23 27.37
CA GLN A 179 -21.67 -19.30 27.65
C GLN A 179 -22.52 -19.00 28.89
N THR A 180 -23.75 -19.43 28.87
CA THR A 180 -24.63 -19.37 30.03
C THR A 180 -25.73 -20.42 29.90
N ASP A 181 -26.14 -20.99 31.01
CA ASP A 181 -27.23 -21.97 31.12
C ASP A 181 -28.56 -21.32 31.58
N ALA A 182 -28.60 -19.98 31.70
CA ALA A 182 -29.78 -19.25 32.10
C ALA A 182 -30.86 -19.26 31.02
N GLU A 183 -32.13 -19.32 31.39
CA GLU A 183 -33.27 -19.31 30.45
C GLU A 183 -33.28 -18.06 29.53
N ASN A 184 -32.82 -16.92 30.07
CA ASN A 184 -32.67 -15.66 29.31
C ASN A 184 -31.23 -15.46 28.75
N GLY A 185 -30.51 -16.53 28.48
CA GLY A 185 -29.09 -16.51 28.11
C GLY A 185 -28.74 -15.57 26.97
N ILE A 186 -29.60 -15.48 25.93
CA ILE A 186 -29.39 -14.59 24.78
C ILE A 186 -29.34 -13.11 25.24
N GLU A 187 -30.22 -12.70 26.16
CA GLU A 187 -30.26 -11.32 26.64
C GLU A 187 -29.02 -10.99 27.48
N LEU A 188 -28.56 -11.95 28.30
CA LEU A 188 -27.36 -11.80 29.10
C LEU A 188 -26.10 -11.67 28.22
N ILE A 189 -25.96 -12.53 27.23
CA ILE A 189 -24.86 -12.46 26.24
C ILE A 189 -24.88 -11.12 25.48
N LYS A 190 -26.06 -10.71 24.99
CA LYS A 190 -26.24 -9.43 24.32
C LYS A 190 -25.85 -8.25 25.22
N LYS A 191 -26.25 -8.27 26.48
CA LYS A 191 -25.87 -7.24 27.47
C LYS A 191 -24.37 -7.21 27.71
N ALA A 192 -23.74 -8.38 27.83
CA ALA A 192 -22.28 -8.48 27.97
C ALA A 192 -21.56 -7.93 26.73
N LEU A 193 -21.95 -8.29 25.51
CA LEU A 193 -21.36 -7.80 24.28
C LEU A 193 -21.50 -6.27 24.12
N LEU A 194 -22.66 -5.73 24.48
CA LEU A 194 -22.90 -4.29 24.42
C LEU A 194 -22.03 -3.49 25.40
N SER A 195 -21.56 -4.09 26.51
CA SER A 195 -20.67 -3.42 27.46
C SER A 195 -19.27 -3.14 26.89
N GLY A 196 -18.84 -3.88 25.87
CA GLY A 196 -17.57 -3.66 25.18
C GLY A 196 -17.71 -2.88 23.85
N LYS A 197 -18.92 -2.43 23.50
CA LYS A 197 -19.14 -1.69 22.26
C LYS A 197 -18.78 -0.22 22.47
N GLU A 198 -17.70 0.21 21.82
CA GLU A 198 -17.19 1.58 21.79
C GLU A 198 -16.93 2.00 20.34
N GLU A 199 -16.64 3.29 20.13
CA GLU A 199 -16.27 3.79 18.81
C GLU A 199 -14.98 3.12 18.33
N GLY A 200 -14.99 2.58 17.11
CA GLY A 200 -13.87 1.81 16.54
C GLY A 200 -13.82 0.34 16.99
N ILE A 201 -14.81 -0.15 17.76
CA ILE A 201 -14.95 -1.57 18.13
C ILE A 201 -16.15 -2.18 17.40
N GLU A 202 -15.88 -3.17 16.57
CA GLU A 202 -16.88 -3.99 15.89
C GLU A 202 -16.97 -5.36 16.56
N ILE A 203 -18.18 -5.82 16.87
CA ILE A 203 -18.42 -7.13 17.47
C ILE A 203 -19.29 -7.93 16.52
N SER A 204 -18.85 -9.14 16.18
CA SER A 204 -19.56 -10.03 15.27
C SER A 204 -19.68 -11.45 15.84
N TYR A 205 -20.78 -12.12 15.48
CA TYR A 205 -21.00 -13.51 15.82
C TYR A 205 -20.26 -14.42 14.83
N VAL A 206 -19.47 -15.34 15.33
CA VAL A 206 -18.75 -16.33 14.50
C VAL A 206 -19.44 -17.68 14.51
N GLY A 207 -19.98 -18.07 15.65
CA GLY A 207 -20.65 -19.35 15.90
C GLY A 207 -20.60 -19.65 17.40
N ALA A 208 -21.73 -20.00 18.02
CA ALA A 208 -21.78 -20.26 19.47
C ALA A 208 -20.68 -21.26 19.88
N PRO A 209 -19.92 -20.99 20.92
CA PRO A 209 -20.01 -19.88 21.87
C PRO A 209 -19.07 -18.69 21.53
N LYS A 210 -18.59 -18.55 20.28
CA LYS A 210 -17.50 -17.65 19.86
C LYS A 210 -18.03 -16.34 19.27
N TYR A 211 -17.46 -15.21 19.74
CA TYR A 211 -17.73 -13.87 19.26
C TYR A 211 -16.40 -13.19 18.91
N ARG A 212 -16.35 -12.56 17.74
CA ARG A 212 -15.18 -11.84 17.27
C ARG A 212 -15.30 -10.37 17.65
N ILE A 213 -14.24 -9.81 18.22
CA ILE A 213 -14.08 -8.40 18.50
C ILE A 213 -13.01 -7.89 17.54
N VAL A 214 -13.32 -6.83 16.78
CA VAL A 214 -12.39 -6.15 15.87
C VAL A 214 -12.22 -4.72 16.37
N SER A 215 -10.99 -4.32 16.63
CA SER A 215 -10.61 -2.94 16.91
C SER A 215 -10.00 -2.31 15.68
N VAL A 216 -10.43 -1.10 15.34
CA VAL A 216 -9.94 -0.32 14.21
C VAL A 216 -9.24 0.91 14.76
N SER A 217 -7.95 1.09 14.45
CA SER A 217 -7.17 2.28 14.80
C SER A 217 -6.11 2.54 13.74
N THR A 218 -5.45 3.68 13.80
CA THR A 218 -4.30 4.04 12.96
C THR A 218 -2.97 3.47 13.50
N ASP A 219 -2.94 3.05 14.75
CA ASP A 219 -1.78 2.43 15.42
C ASP A 219 -2.11 1.00 15.85
N VAL A 220 -1.21 0.06 15.53
CA VAL A 220 -1.37 -1.37 15.89
C VAL A 220 -1.45 -1.58 17.40
N LYS A 221 -0.60 -0.88 18.16
CA LYS A 221 -0.56 -1.03 19.63
C LYS A 221 -1.84 -0.51 20.27
N GLU A 222 -2.29 0.66 19.83
CA GLU A 222 -3.56 1.24 20.28
C GLU A 222 -4.73 0.32 19.92
N ALA A 223 -4.77 -0.24 18.71
CA ALA A 223 -5.79 -1.19 18.30
C ALA A 223 -5.79 -2.45 19.18
N GLU A 224 -4.60 -2.98 19.52
CA GLU A 224 -4.47 -4.13 20.41
C GLU A 224 -4.94 -3.83 21.85
N GLU A 225 -4.58 -2.68 22.40
CA GLU A 225 -4.98 -2.26 23.74
C GLU A 225 -6.50 -2.09 23.83
N ARG A 226 -7.09 -1.35 22.89
CA ARG A 226 -8.54 -1.14 22.82
C ARG A 226 -9.32 -2.45 22.65
N MET A 227 -8.81 -3.37 21.81
CA MET A 227 -9.42 -4.70 21.64
C MET A 227 -9.38 -5.50 22.97
N LYS A 228 -8.25 -5.48 23.69
CA LYS A 228 -8.12 -6.16 24.98
C LYS A 228 -9.05 -5.55 26.03
N GLU A 229 -9.11 -4.23 26.14
CA GLU A 229 -9.99 -3.54 27.07
C GLU A 229 -11.47 -3.86 26.80
N ALA A 230 -11.89 -3.84 25.54
CA ALA A 230 -13.24 -4.22 25.15
C ALA A 230 -13.55 -5.68 25.50
N ALA A 231 -12.61 -6.60 25.25
CA ALA A 231 -12.74 -8.01 25.59
C ALA A 231 -12.85 -8.20 27.13
N GLU A 232 -12.03 -7.53 27.92
CA GLU A 232 -12.07 -7.59 29.38
C GLU A 232 -13.41 -7.06 29.94
N LYS A 233 -13.94 -5.96 29.41
CA LYS A 233 -15.26 -5.42 29.79
C LYS A 233 -16.36 -6.44 29.53
N ILE A 234 -16.34 -7.10 28.37
CA ILE A 234 -17.30 -8.13 27.98
C ILE A 234 -17.20 -9.33 28.93
N ILE A 235 -15.98 -9.86 29.12
CA ILE A 235 -15.73 -11.02 29.99
C ILE A 235 -16.18 -10.75 31.45
N ASN A 236 -15.78 -9.60 31.98
CA ASN A 236 -16.12 -9.22 33.34
C ASN A 236 -17.64 -9.02 33.52
N THR A 237 -18.31 -8.44 32.53
CA THR A 237 -19.77 -8.28 32.55
C THR A 237 -20.46 -9.63 32.48
N MET A 238 -20.03 -10.55 31.64
CA MET A 238 -20.61 -11.89 31.53
C MET A 238 -20.44 -12.68 32.78
N LYS A 239 -19.26 -12.65 33.40
CA LYS A 239 -19.01 -13.30 34.74
C LYS A 239 -19.89 -12.72 35.84
N LYS A 240 -20.09 -11.39 35.89
CA LYS A 240 -21.02 -10.74 36.83
C LYS A 240 -22.48 -11.16 36.63
N LEU A 241 -22.86 -11.52 35.42
CA LEU A 241 -24.21 -12.00 35.08
C LEU A 241 -24.37 -13.52 35.31
N GLY A 242 -23.37 -14.18 35.88
CA GLY A 242 -23.41 -15.62 36.21
C GLY A 242 -23.07 -16.54 35.02
N GLY A 243 -22.57 -16.03 33.92
CA GLY A 243 -22.12 -16.81 32.78
C GLY A 243 -20.63 -17.14 32.84
N ILE A 244 -20.21 -18.01 31.91
CA ILE A 244 -18.81 -18.38 31.71
C ILE A 244 -18.28 -17.56 30.52
N ALA A 245 -17.11 -16.97 30.70
CA ALA A 245 -16.45 -16.19 29.64
C ALA A 245 -14.95 -16.40 29.69
N ASP A 246 -14.33 -16.53 28.49
CA ASP A 246 -12.89 -16.71 28.30
C ASP A 246 -12.38 -15.96 27.04
N GLY A 247 -11.08 -15.68 27.01
CA GLY A 247 -10.40 -14.96 25.93
C GLY A 247 -9.75 -13.65 26.40
N PRO A 248 -9.33 -12.74 25.50
CA PRO A 248 -9.36 -12.89 24.04
C PRO A 248 -8.24 -13.80 23.50
N VAL A 249 -8.55 -14.62 22.52
CA VAL A 249 -7.56 -15.35 21.73
C VAL A 249 -7.34 -14.56 20.44
N LYS A 250 -6.09 -14.15 20.15
CA LYS A 250 -5.75 -13.47 18.89
C LYS A 250 -6.05 -14.38 17.70
N GLU A 251 -6.59 -13.81 16.66
CA GLU A 251 -6.87 -14.48 15.38
C GLU A 251 -5.75 -14.24 14.36
#